data_343205d981334110a7100adb95f5ba0c
#
_entry.id   343205d981334110a7100adb95f5ba0c
#
_cell.length_a   1.000
_cell.length_b   1.000
_cell.length_c   1.000
_cell.angle_alpha   90.00
_cell.angle_beta   90.00
_cell.angle_gamma   90.00
#
_symmetry.space_group_name_H-M   'P 1'
#
loop_
_entity.id
_entity.type
_entity.pdbx_description
1 polymer ?
#
loop_
_entity_poly.entity_id
_entity_poly.type
_entity_poly.pdbx_seq_one_letter_code
_entity_poly.pdbx_strand_id
1 'polypeptide(L)'
;TLPSGSPWSPFSNDVLLYRYLDRPDALTRSTDTREAELGAVFDGYLGDWRWTATGEYSRTESETDTGRGLDAEALEAGVLAGDAGLNPFGDLAPFVGGVRRDTARSISQEAEAEVVLNGTLRELPAGGITSTFKVGVEHQSLDSESTRSGTFIERSQSRDEGSLQASFDVPIADRDKGVLPFIGDLSANLNLQYDELSDFGGVHEIGAGLNWSPVERLSLSANYSDEGQAPSIQQLNDPFVATPNVPVFDFATGQTVEITQITGGVPDLDAEQSRVLKLGVNWQPFAERDLRLNLAYTRTATDDEISSFPAITPDLEAALPERFVRDEDGNLVSIDARPLNFSRREQQDVQWGFNFSRPFGKATPQAEGGSDRGPGRGPGGPGGQVRFGGAGGPGGGGGRMRGSRGAG
;
A
#
# COMPACT_ATOMS: atom_id res chain seq x y z
N THR A 1 14.47 3.83 42.62
CA THR A 1 14.11 3.48 44.01
C THR A 1 14.99 4.24 44.98
N LEU A 2 14.43 4.81 46.06
CA LEU A 2 15.16 5.43 47.17
C LEU A 2 15.19 4.39 48.32
N PRO A 3 16.35 3.83 48.64
CA PRO A 3 16.46 2.83 49.71
C PRO A 3 16.20 3.43 51.09
N SER A 4 15.62 2.64 52.01
CA SER A 4 15.34 3.02 53.39
C SER A 4 16.60 3.34 54.17
N GLY A 5 17.76 2.78 53.80
CA GLY A 5 19.06 3.07 54.38
C GLY A 5 19.80 4.27 53.81
N SER A 6 19.24 4.96 52.83
CA SER A 6 19.84 6.17 52.23
C SER A 6 19.86 7.34 53.25
N PRO A 7 20.95 8.13 53.31
CA PRO A 7 21.00 9.34 54.19
C PRO A 7 19.89 10.36 53.88
N TRP A 8 19.26 10.25 52.74
CA TRP A 8 18.19 11.11 52.26
C TRP A 8 16.79 10.52 52.43
N SER A 9 16.67 9.24 52.89
CA SER A 9 15.36 8.61 53.04
C SER A 9 14.79 8.84 54.42
N PRO A 10 13.65 9.57 54.58
CA PRO A 10 12.95 9.64 55.85
C PRO A 10 12.04 8.43 56.10
N PHE A 11 12.06 7.44 55.22
CA PHE A 11 11.14 6.31 55.24
C PHE A 11 11.81 5.06 55.83
N SER A 12 11.03 4.24 56.53
CA SER A 12 11.48 2.95 57.08
C SER A 12 11.57 1.82 56.04
N ASN A 13 10.95 2.02 54.88
CA ASN A 13 10.98 1.06 53.78
C ASN A 13 11.47 1.78 52.49
N ASP A 14 11.92 0.95 51.50
CA ASP A 14 12.30 1.44 50.21
C ASP A 14 11.06 2.06 49.51
N VAL A 15 11.23 3.20 48.86
CA VAL A 15 10.14 3.94 48.19
C VAL A 15 10.51 4.25 46.76
N LEU A 16 9.50 4.31 45.88
CA LEU A 16 9.64 4.84 44.54
C LEU A 16 9.50 6.36 44.59
N LEU A 17 10.52 7.06 44.13
CA LEU A 17 10.51 8.51 44.01
C LEU A 17 10.28 8.91 42.55
N TYR A 18 9.18 9.61 42.27
CA TYR A 18 8.89 10.17 40.95
C TYR A 18 9.15 11.65 40.97
N ARG A 19 10.01 12.13 40.07
CA ARG A 19 10.32 13.58 39.96
C ARG A 19 10.34 13.99 38.49
N TYR A 20 9.79 15.19 38.25
CA TYR A 20 10.03 15.90 37.01
C TYR A 20 11.41 16.58 37.08
N LEU A 21 12.19 16.41 35.99
CA LEU A 21 13.45 17.10 35.82
C LEU A 21 13.15 18.38 35.03
N ASP A 22 13.36 19.54 35.66
CA ASP A 22 13.16 20.84 35.04
C ASP A 22 14.36 21.13 34.13
N ARG A 23 14.22 20.77 32.84
CA ARG A 23 15.22 21.05 31.80
C ARG A 23 14.57 21.77 30.63
N PRO A 24 15.30 22.70 29.98
CA PRO A 24 14.79 23.48 28.86
C PRO A 24 14.67 22.65 27.58
N ASP A 25 15.31 21.45 27.50
CA ASP A 25 15.37 20.65 26.29
C ASP A 25 14.15 19.75 26.18
N ALA A 26 13.27 20.05 25.24
CA ALA A 26 12.15 19.17 24.88
C ALA A 26 12.66 17.90 24.19
N LEU A 27 11.97 16.77 24.42
CA LEU A 27 12.19 15.59 23.63
C LEU A 27 11.63 15.84 22.23
N THR A 28 12.48 15.77 21.25
CA THR A 28 12.12 16.01 19.84
C THR A 28 12.31 14.75 19.01
N ARG A 29 11.48 14.62 17.99
CA ARG A 29 11.71 13.74 16.87
C ARG A 29 11.77 14.60 15.61
N SER A 30 12.87 14.53 14.90
CA SER A 30 13.06 15.19 13.61
C SER A 30 13.22 14.13 12.54
N THR A 31 12.58 14.32 11.41
CA THR A 31 12.77 13.47 10.21
C THR A 31 13.03 14.39 9.04
N ASP A 32 14.17 14.19 8.41
CA ASP A 32 14.56 14.87 7.19
C ASP A 32 14.50 13.85 6.04
N THR A 33 13.74 14.18 4.99
CA THR A 33 13.63 13.33 3.79
C THR A 33 14.10 14.11 2.58
N ARG A 34 14.97 13.50 1.78
CA ARG A 34 15.46 14.00 0.51
C ARG A 34 15.10 13.01 -0.58
N GLU A 35 14.53 13.53 -1.64
CA GLU A 35 14.12 12.74 -2.81
C GLU A 35 14.76 13.32 -4.06
N ALA A 36 15.25 12.43 -4.92
CA ALA A 36 15.78 12.77 -6.23
C ALA A 36 15.17 11.81 -7.25
N GLU A 37 14.58 12.37 -8.31
CA GLU A 37 13.99 11.60 -9.40
C GLU A 37 14.59 12.08 -10.73
N LEU A 38 14.89 11.12 -11.59
CA LEU A 38 15.34 11.36 -12.97
C LEU A 38 14.52 10.46 -13.88
N GLY A 39 13.89 11.05 -14.90
CA GLY A 39 13.13 10.32 -15.89
C GLY A 39 13.48 10.72 -17.31
N ALA A 40 13.45 9.75 -18.22
CA ALA A 40 13.59 9.98 -19.64
C ALA A 40 12.54 9.18 -20.40
N VAL A 41 11.91 9.80 -21.39
CA VAL A 41 10.93 9.17 -22.26
C VAL A 41 11.32 9.42 -23.71
N PHE A 42 11.37 8.35 -24.47
CA PHE A 42 11.60 8.39 -25.92
C PHE A 42 10.43 7.71 -26.59
N ASP A 43 9.91 8.29 -27.65
CA ASP A 43 8.84 7.68 -28.45
C ASP A 43 9.10 7.85 -29.93
N GLY A 44 8.50 6.95 -30.70
CA GLY A 44 8.65 6.94 -32.14
C GLY A 44 7.78 5.90 -32.82
N TYR A 45 8.02 5.70 -34.10
CA TYR A 45 7.30 4.75 -34.92
C TYR A 45 8.26 3.79 -35.63
N LEU A 46 7.85 2.52 -35.68
CA LEU A 46 8.48 1.49 -36.49
C LEU A 46 7.43 0.93 -37.46
N GLY A 47 7.36 1.50 -38.66
CA GLY A 47 6.22 1.30 -39.55
C GLY A 47 4.95 1.81 -38.94
N ASP A 48 3.92 0.97 -38.82
CA ASP A 48 2.62 1.33 -38.21
C ASP A 48 2.59 1.11 -36.68
N TRP A 49 3.71 0.66 -36.09
CA TRP A 49 3.83 0.46 -34.65
C TRP A 49 4.42 1.67 -33.97
N ARG A 50 3.75 2.11 -32.90
CA ARG A 50 4.31 3.13 -31.99
C ARG A 50 5.08 2.42 -30.90
N TRP A 51 6.29 2.91 -30.64
CA TRP A 51 7.07 2.47 -29.49
C TRP A 51 7.31 3.62 -28.53
N THR A 52 7.38 3.29 -27.25
CA THR A 52 7.77 4.22 -26.19
C THR A 52 8.78 3.49 -25.31
N ALA A 53 9.90 4.13 -25.06
CA ALA A 53 10.91 3.67 -24.11
C ALA A 53 10.98 4.66 -22.96
N THR A 54 10.81 4.18 -21.74
CA THR A 54 10.91 4.97 -20.50
C THR A 54 12.06 4.46 -19.67
N GLY A 55 12.74 5.38 -19.00
CA GLY A 55 13.71 5.05 -17.97
C GLY A 55 13.51 5.99 -16.80
N GLU A 56 13.46 5.44 -15.60
CA GLU A 56 13.27 6.20 -14.37
C GLU A 56 14.28 5.74 -13.33
N TYR A 57 14.78 6.69 -12.57
CA TYR A 57 15.58 6.43 -11.38
C TYR A 57 15.09 7.32 -10.27
N SER A 58 14.79 6.72 -9.15
CA SER A 58 14.44 7.41 -7.93
C SER A 58 15.38 7.04 -6.79
N ARG A 59 15.64 8.01 -5.92
CA ARG A 59 16.39 7.82 -4.67
C ARG A 59 15.74 8.63 -3.58
N THR A 60 15.35 7.95 -2.53
CA THR A 60 14.81 8.58 -1.31
C THR A 60 15.75 8.28 -0.15
N GLU A 61 16.22 9.32 0.52
CA GLU A 61 17.00 9.25 1.76
C GLU A 61 16.20 9.87 2.89
N SER A 62 16.03 9.12 3.98
CA SER A 62 15.31 9.58 5.17
C SER A 62 16.21 9.41 6.38
N GLU A 63 16.41 10.49 7.13
CA GLU A 63 17.10 10.53 8.40
C GLU A 63 16.14 10.88 9.52
N THR A 64 16.12 10.09 10.59
CA THR A 64 15.29 10.35 11.78
C THR A 64 16.17 10.39 13.02
N ASP A 65 16.06 11.46 13.78
CA ASP A 65 16.66 11.63 15.11
C ASP A 65 15.55 11.70 16.14
N THR A 66 15.62 10.85 17.17
CA THR A 66 14.58 10.74 18.20
C THR A 66 15.19 10.87 19.59
N GLY A 67 14.80 11.90 20.32
CA GLY A 67 15.12 12.03 21.76
C GLY A 67 14.34 11.04 22.60
N ARG A 68 15.05 10.18 23.34
CA ARG A 68 14.45 9.09 24.15
C ARG A 68 14.27 9.43 25.62
N GLY A 69 14.83 10.50 26.05
CA GLY A 69 14.86 10.90 27.45
C GLY A 69 16.27 11.21 27.92
N LEU A 70 16.39 11.56 29.14
CA LEU A 70 17.67 11.91 29.73
C LEU A 70 18.44 10.64 30.13
N ASP A 71 19.76 10.72 30.05
CA ASP A 71 20.61 9.68 30.63
C ASP A 71 20.64 9.87 32.15
N ALA A 72 19.85 9.06 32.85
CA ALA A 72 19.71 9.10 34.31
C ALA A 72 20.43 7.91 34.99
N GLU A 73 21.22 7.11 34.26
CA GLU A 73 21.84 5.88 34.79
C GLU A 73 22.76 6.16 35.99
N ALA A 74 23.61 7.20 35.87
CA ALA A 74 24.50 7.62 36.96
C ALA A 74 23.72 8.12 38.19
N LEU A 75 22.62 8.86 37.95
CA LEU A 75 21.71 9.34 39.00
C LEU A 75 21.04 8.18 39.72
N GLU A 76 20.50 7.21 38.97
CA GLU A 76 19.84 6.05 39.55
C GLU A 76 20.80 5.19 40.36
N ALA A 77 21.99 4.94 39.84
CA ALA A 77 23.04 4.20 40.52
C ALA A 77 23.49 4.91 41.83
N GLY A 78 23.66 6.24 41.78
CA GLY A 78 24.06 7.01 42.96
C GLY A 78 22.96 7.06 44.04
N VAL A 79 21.69 7.17 43.67
CA VAL A 79 20.56 7.08 44.60
C VAL A 79 20.47 5.71 45.24
N LEU A 80 20.64 4.62 44.48
CA LEU A 80 20.65 3.24 44.99
C LEU A 80 21.82 2.98 45.90
N ALA A 81 22.99 3.54 45.61
CA ALA A 81 24.17 3.44 46.45
C ALA A 81 24.09 4.27 47.74
N GLY A 82 23.08 5.14 47.89
CA GLY A 82 22.94 6.03 49.03
C GLY A 82 24.02 7.11 49.09
N ASP A 83 24.46 7.62 47.93
CA ASP A 83 25.48 8.66 47.85
C ASP A 83 25.05 9.92 48.62
N ALA A 84 25.81 10.31 49.61
CA ALA A 84 25.56 11.47 50.44
C ALA A 84 25.72 12.81 49.66
N GLY A 85 26.47 12.80 48.58
CA GLY A 85 26.62 13.95 47.68
C GLY A 85 25.43 14.16 46.74
N LEU A 86 24.56 13.17 46.59
CA LEU A 86 23.44 13.16 45.67
C LEU A 86 22.12 13.28 46.44
N ASN A 87 21.63 14.50 46.62
CA ASN A 87 20.31 14.74 47.23
C ASN A 87 19.18 14.53 46.22
N PRO A 88 18.40 13.42 46.32
CA PRO A 88 17.36 13.12 45.36
C PRO A 88 16.17 14.12 45.39
N PHE A 89 16.12 14.99 46.39
CA PHE A 89 15.13 16.07 46.55
C PHE A 89 15.69 17.44 46.14
N GLY A 90 17.00 17.54 45.85
CA GLY A 90 17.69 18.74 45.43
C GLY A 90 17.68 18.98 43.92
N ASP A 91 18.66 19.79 43.46
CA ASP A 91 18.92 19.95 42.03
C ASP A 91 19.60 18.68 41.45
N LEU A 92 18.95 18.05 40.52
CA LEU A 92 19.42 16.82 39.87
C LEU A 92 20.14 17.10 38.55
N ALA A 93 20.10 18.30 38.02
CA ALA A 93 20.69 18.65 36.73
C ALA A 93 22.19 18.27 36.60
N PRO A 94 23.03 18.41 37.66
CA PRO A 94 24.44 18.00 37.58
C PRO A 94 24.68 16.48 37.45
N PHE A 95 23.69 15.68 37.84
CA PHE A 95 23.81 14.19 37.88
C PHE A 95 23.12 13.51 36.71
N VAL A 96 22.49 14.27 35.82
CA VAL A 96 21.78 13.74 34.66
C VAL A 96 22.55 14.09 33.41
N GLY A 97 22.83 13.09 32.60
CA GLY A 97 23.47 13.24 31.30
C GLY A 97 22.60 13.96 30.27
N GLY A 98 23.12 14.07 29.07
CA GLY A 98 22.40 14.65 27.94
C GLY A 98 21.17 13.83 27.52
N VAL A 99 20.42 14.36 26.58
CA VAL A 99 19.32 13.60 25.94
C VAL A 99 19.91 12.42 25.18
N ARG A 100 19.50 11.21 25.52
CA ARG A 100 19.80 10.02 24.72
C ARG A 100 19.07 10.13 23.38
N ARG A 101 19.76 9.83 22.30
CA ARG A 101 19.22 9.93 20.95
C ARG A 101 19.29 8.57 20.27
N ASP A 102 18.17 8.22 19.63
CA ASP A 102 18.13 7.14 18.65
C ASP A 102 18.16 7.77 17.26
N THR A 103 18.96 7.20 16.39
CA THR A 103 19.07 7.63 14.99
C THR A 103 18.65 6.50 14.07
N ALA A 104 17.99 6.84 12.98
CA ALA A 104 17.69 5.91 11.91
C ALA A 104 17.90 6.61 10.56
N ARG A 105 18.53 5.93 9.64
CA ARG A 105 18.71 6.37 8.26
C ARG A 105 18.28 5.26 7.33
N SER A 106 17.53 5.60 6.29
CA SER A 106 17.18 4.68 5.21
C SER A 106 17.44 5.31 3.86
N ILE A 107 17.94 4.51 2.93
CA ILE A 107 18.14 4.88 1.54
C ILE A 107 17.39 3.85 0.71
N SER A 108 16.35 4.30 0.01
CA SER A 108 15.64 3.51 -1.00
C SER A 108 16.06 4.00 -2.39
N GLN A 109 16.38 3.07 -3.26
CA GLN A 109 16.69 3.37 -4.65
C GLN A 109 15.88 2.44 -5.54
N GLU A 110 15.38 2.99 -6.64
CA GLU A 110 14.64 2.26 -7.67
C GLU A 110 15.12 2.73 -9.03
N ALA A 111 15.41 1.80 -9.92
CA ALA A 111 15.79 2.07 -11.30
C ALA A 111 14.96 1.17 -12.20
N GLU A 112 14.16 1.79 -13.06
CA GLU A 112 13.27 1.08 -14.00
C GLU A 112 13.63 1.46 -15.45
N ALA A 113 13.55 0.49 -16.33
CA ALA A 113 13.60 0.72 -17.77
C ALA A 113 12.55 -0.16 -18.45
N GLU A 114 11.72 0.46 -19.29
CA GLU A 114 10.60 -0.18 -19.95
C GLU A 114 10.52 0.19 -21.43
N VAL A 115 10.13 -0.78 -22.25
CA VAL A 115 9.80 -0.54 -23.66
C VAL A 115 8.39 -1.08 -23.94
N VAL A 116 7.53 -0.21 -24.46
CA VAL A 116 6.16 -0.53 -24.87
C VAL A 116 6.04 -0.39 -26.38
N LEU A 117 5.49 -1.39 -27.02
CA LEU A 117 5.20 -1.43 -28.45
C LEU A 117 3.70 -1.60 -28.67
N ASN A 118 3.05 -0.63 -29.32
CA ASN A 118 1.62 -0.62 -29.60
C ASN A 118 1.36 -0.60 -31.08
N GLY A 119 0.43 -1.44 -31.56
CA GLY A 119 0.07 -1.44 -32.98
C GLY A 119 -1.05 -2.41 -33.33
N THR A 120 -1.44 -2.40 -34.59
CA THR A 120 -2.39 -3.36 -35.13
C THR A 120 -1.62 -4.60 -35.61
N LEU A 121 -1.86 -5.74 -34.96
CA LEU A 121 -1.22 -7.00 -35.31
C LEU A 121 -1.75 -7.53 -36.65
N ARG A 122 -3.06 -7.46 -36.86
CA ARG A 122 -3.75 -7.94 -38.07
C ARG A 122 -5.12 -7.29 -38.19
N GLU A 123 -5.49 -6.97 -39.43
CA GLU A 123 -6.85 -6.56 -39.76
C GLU A 123 -7.78 -7.77 -39.89
N LEU A 124 -8.90 -7.73 -39.16
CA LEU A 124 -10.03 -8.63 -39.28
C LEU A 124 -11.21 -7.91 -39.96
N PRO A 125 -12.22 -8.63 -40.47
CA PRO A 125 -13.42 -8.00 -41.04
C PRO A 125 -14.14 -7.05 -40.05
N ALA A 126 -14.12 -7.37 -38.75
CA ALA A 126 -14.73 -6.55 -37.69
C ALA A 126 -13.83 -5.40 -37.21
N GLY A 127 -12.55 -5.37 -37.59
CA GLY A 127 -11.58 -4.31 -37.21
C GLY A 127 -10.19 -4.89 -36.93
N GLY A 128 -9.23 -4.03 -36.67
CA GLY A 128 -7.86 -4.46 -36.38
C GLY A 128 -7.74 -5.11 -35.00
N ILE A 129 -6.93 -6.14 -34.90
CA ILE A 129 -6.47 -6.68 -33.61
C ILE A 129 -5.45 -5.68 -33.05
N THR A 130 -5.83 -4.93 -32.05
CA THR A 130 -4.91 -4.02 -31.34
C THR A 130 -4.07 -4.81 -30.37
N SER A 131 -2.76 -4.59 -30.40
CA SER A 131 -1.80 -5.33 -29.58
C SER A 131 -0.85 -4.36 -28.87
N THR A 132 -0.52 -4.71 -27.64
CA THR A 132 0.50 -4.04 -26.83
C THR A 132 1.47 -5.09 -26.32
N PHE A 133 2.77 -4.85 -26.54
CA PHE A 133 3.85 -5.63 -25.95
C PHE A 133 4.68 -4.73 -25.07
N LYS A 134 5.01 -5.21 -23.88
CA LYS A 134 5.81 -4.48 -22.89
C LYS A 134 6.94 -5.39 -22.42
N VAL A 135 8.13 -4.85 -22.32
CA VAL A 135 9.30 -5.47 -21.71
C VAL A 135 9.88 -4.49 -20.72
N GLY A 136 10.09 -4.91 -19.50
CA GLY A 136 10.64 -4.08 -18.44
C GLY A 136 11.74 -4.79 -17.66
N VAL A 137 12.60 -4.00 -17.05
CA VAL A 137 13.55 -4.41 -16.03
C VAL A 137 13.52 -3.38 -14.92
N GLU A 138 13.57 -3.85 -13.67
CA GLU A 138 13.54 -3.01 -12.49
C GLU A 138 14.59 -3.49 -11.49
N HIS A 139 15.24 -2.55 -10.84
CA HIS A 139 16.14 -2.77 -9.71
C HIS A 139 15.68 -1.96 -8.53
N GLN A 140 15.39 -2.61 -7.42
CA GLN A 140 15.07 -1.98 -6.13
C GLN A 140 16.15 -2.29 -5.11
N SER A 141 16.54 -1.30 -4.30
CA SER A 141 17.38 -1.53 -3.13
C SER A 141 16.92 -0.70 -1.93
N LEU A 142 17.10 -1.25 -0.74
CA LEU A 142 16.80 -0.60 0.52
C LEU A 142 17.96 -0.85 1.50
N ASP A 143 18.70 0.21 1.79
CA ASP A 143 19.73 0.22 2.82
C ASP A 143 19.21 0.96 4.05
N SER A 144 19.34 0.38 5.22
CA SER A 144 18.91 1.01 6.45
C SER A 144 19.89 0.80 7.59
N GLU A 145 20.14 1.86 8.33
CA GLU A 145 20.99 1.89 9.52
C GLU A 145 20.19 2.48 10.69
N SER A 146 20.32 1.88 11.84
CA SER A 146 19.72 2.47 13.04
C SER A 146 20.56 2.22 14.27
N THR A 147 20.58 3.22 15.16
CA THR A 147 21.13 3.10 16.49
C THR A 147 20.02 3.30 17.50
N ARG A 148 19.69 2.27 18.26
CA ARG A 148 18.67 2.30 19.31
C ARG A 148 19.29 1.87 20.65
N SER A 149 19.19 2.74 21.65
CA SER A 149 19.74 2.47 22.99
C SER A 149 21.19 1.99 22.95
N GLY A 150 22.01 2.53 22.03
CA GLY A 150 23.42 2.15 21.82
C GLY A 150 23.64 0.89 20.98
N THR A 151 22.60 0.19 20.55
CA THR A 151 22.71 -0.95 19.64
C THR A 151 22.60 -0.47 18.20
N PHE A 152 23.64 -0.74 17.41
CA PHE A 152 23.67 -0.46 15.96
C PHE A 152 23.13 -1.65 15.19
N ILE A 153 22.24 -1.37 14.23
CA ILE A 153 21.66 -2.37 13.33
C ILE A 153 21.77 -1.80 11.92
N GLU A 154 22.32 -2.58 11.00
CA GLU A 154 22.43 -2.28 9.57
C GLU A 154 21.70 -3.37 8.76
N ARG A 155 21.08 -2.99 7.67
CA ARG A 155 20.35 -3.87 6.76
C ARG A 155 20.53 -3.39 5.33
N SER A 156 20.70 -4.33 4.41
CA SER A 156 20.71 -4.09 2.97
C SER A 156 19.90 -5.17 2.29
N GLN A 157 18.99 -4.76 1.41
CA GLN A 157 18.10 -5.62 0.65
C GLN A 157 18.04 -5.13 -0.77
N SER A 158 17.99 -6.05 -1.74
CA SER A 158 17.83 -5.70 -3.16
C SER A 158 17.02 -6.76 -3.89
N ARG A 159 16.34 -6.32 -4.94
CA ARG A 159 15.58 -7.15 -5.87
C ARG A 159 15.80 -6.66 -7.28
N ASP A 160 16.05 -7.59 -8.18
CA ASP A 160 16.00 -7.37 -9.62
C ASP A 160 14.75 -8.04 -10.14
N GLU A 161 14.03 -7.36 -11.03
CA GLU A 161 12.82 -7.87 -11.67
C GLU A 161 12.93 -7.71 -13.19
N GLY A 162 12.50 -8.74 -13.91
CA GLY A 162 12.32 -8.72 -15.36
C GLY A 162 10.87 -8.99 -15.70
N SER A 163 10.21 -8.13 -16.48
CA SER A 163 8.80 -8.23 -16.83
C SER A 163 8.57 -8.37 -18.33
N LEU A 164 7.60 -9.22 -18.69
CA LEU A 164 7.11 -9.40 -20.06
C LEU A 164 5.59 -9.35 -20.03
N GLN A 165 5.00 -8.46 -20.85
CA GLN A 165 3.54 -8.38 -20.98
C GLN A 165 3.11 -8.36 -22.44
N ALA A 166 1.98 -9.02 -22.72
CA ALA A 166 1.30 -8.97 -24.01
C ALA A 166 -0.20 -8.81 -23.82
N SER A 167 -0.78 -7.79 -24.46
CA SER A 167 -2.21 -7.51 -24.43
C SER A 167 -2.77 -7.48 -25.84
N PHE A 168 -3.96 -8.04 -26.01
CA PHE A 168 -4.66 -8.12 -27.30
C PHE A 168 -6.11 -7.71 -27.14
N ASP A 169 -6.59 -6.84 -28.02
CA ASP A 169 -8.01 -6.53 -28.19
C ASP A 169 -8.48 -7.00 -29.56
N VAL A 170 -9.43 -7.93 -29.58
CA VAL A 170 -9.90 -8.64 -30.77
C VAL A 170 -11.35 -8.28 -31.02
N PRO A 171 -11.67 -7.47 -32.06
CA PRO A 171 -13.04 -7.26 -32.51
C PRO A 171 -13.55 -8.51 -33.23
N ILE A 172 -14.66 -9.09 -32.74
CA ILE A 172 -15.23 -10.34 -33.25
C ILE A 172 -16.43 -10.04 -34.16
N ALA A 173 -17.30 -9.15 -33.73
CA ALA A 173 -18.48 -8.72 -34.48
C ALA A 173 -18.64 -7.22 -34.40
N ASP A 174 -19.10 -6.62 -35.50
CA ASP A 174 -19.34 -5.19 -35.63
C ASP A 174 -20.56 -4.98 -36.48
N ARG A 175 -21.60 -4.39 -35.91
CA ARG A 175 -22.90 -4.17 -36.52
C ARG A 175 -22.79 -3.18 -37.67
N ASP A 176 -22.01 -2.11 -37.49
CA ASP A 176 -21.88 -1.04 -38.47
C ASP A 176 -21.07 -1.47 -39.69
N LYS A 177 -20.11 -2.40 -39.49
CA LYS A 177 -19.33 -3.02 -40.58
C LYS A 177 -20.03 -4.22 -41.22
N GLY A 178 -21.20 -4.63 -40.70
CA GLY A 178 -21.97 -5.76 -41.23
C GLY A 178 -21.33 -7.12 -40.94
N VAL A 179 -20.43 -7.21 -39.98
CA VAL A 179 -19.82 -8.47 -39.54
C VAL A 179 -20.63 -9.07 -38.42
N LEU A 180 -21.27 -10.19 -38.68
CA LEU A 180 -22.17 -10.89 -37.74
C LEU A 180 -23.21 -9.94 -37.09
N PRO A 181 -23.92 -9.09 -37.88
CA PRO A 181 -24.72 -8.01 -37.33
C PRO A 181 -25.88 -8.50 -36.45
N PHE A 182 -26.27 -9.77 -36.56
CA PHE A 182 -27.36 -10.36 -35.81
C PHE A 182 -26.99 -10.61 -34.33
N ILE A 183 -25.69 -10.67 -33.99
CA ILE A 183 -25.26 -10.77 -32.59
C ILE A 183 -24.91 -9.40 -31.97
N GLY A 184 -24.86 -8.33 -32.76
CA GLY A 184 -24.48 -7.00 -32.32
C GLY A 184 -22.97 -6.77 -32.34
N ASP A 185 -22.46 -5.97 -31.41
CA ASP A 185 -21.03 -5.69 -31.29
C ASP A 185 -20.42 -6.58 -30.23
N LEU A 186 -19.33 -7.27 -30.57
CA LEU A 186 -18.63 -8.19 -29.68
C LEU A 186 -17.12 -8.03 -29.83
N SER A 187 -16.44 -7.82 -28.72
CA SER A 187 -14.98 -7.84 -28.63
C SER A 187 -14.50 -8.71 -27.48
N ALA A 188 -13.31 -9.28 -27.63
CA ALA A 188 -12.61 -10.00 -26.59
C ALA A 188 -11.27 -9.34 -26.31
N ASN A 189 -10.81 -9.39 -25.07
CA ASN A 189 -9.45 -9.00 -24.70
C ASN A 189 -8.74 -10.14 -24.00
N LEU A 190 -7.41 -10.17 -24.13
CA LEU A 190 -6.51 -11.12 -23.48
C LEU A 190 -5.30 -10.34 -23.00
N ASN A 191 -4.93 -10.51 -21.73
CA ASN A 191 -3.73 -9.96 -21.12
C ASN A 191 -2.91 -11.10 -20.55
N LEU A 192 -1.62 -11.11 -20.81
CA LEU A 192 -0.66 -12.08 -20.32
C LEU A 192 0.53 -11.29 -19.76
N GLN A 193 0.95 -11.61 -18.55
CA GLN A 193 2.15 -11.05 -17.93
C GLN A 193 2.93 -12.15 -17.23
N TYR A 194 4.25 -12.00 -17.26
CA TYR A 194 5.18 -12.84 -16.54
C TYR A 194 6.29 -11.96 -15.97
N ASP A 195 6.51 -12.07 -14.66
CA ASP A 195 7.55 -11.36 -13.93
C ASP A 195 8.48 -12.38 -13.28
N GLU A 196 9.78 -12.19 -13.44
CA GLU A 196 10.83 -12.97 -12.81
C GLU A 196 11.57 -12.11 -11.79
N LEU A 197 11.51 -12.49 -10.52
CA LEU A 197 12.10 -11.77 -9.40
C LEU A 197 13.32 -12.53 -8.85
N SER A 198 14.44 -11.83 -8.65
CA SER A 198 15.72 -12.44 -8.26
C SER A 198 15.72 -13.15 -6.90
N ASP A 199 14.86 -12.72 -5.98
CA ASP A 199 14.76 -13.22 -4.60
C ASP A 199 13.56 -14.15 -4.36
N PHE A 200 12.66 -14.28 -5.36
CA PHE A 200 11.44 -15.09 -5.21
C PHE A 200 11.24 -16.10 -6.33
N GLY A 201 11.52 -15.72 -7.59
CA GLY A 201 11.23 -16.50 -8.79
C GLY A 201 10.09 -15.94 -9.61
N GLY A 202 9.46 -16.75 -10.46
CA GLY A 202 8.48 -16.30 -11.43
C GLY A 202 7.06 -16.20 -10.89
N VAL A 203 6.37 -15.12 -11.22
CA VAL A 203 4.93 -14.93 -11.05
C VAL A 203 4.27 -14.64 -12.39
N HIS A 204 2.97 -14.88 -12.52
CA HIS A 204 2.26 -14.63 -13.76
C HIS A 204 0.89 -14.04 -13.54
N GLU A 205 0.42 -13.28 -14.53
CA GLU A 205 -0.93 -12.78 -14.63
C GLU A 205 -1.56 -13.21 -15.96
N ILE A 206 -2.79 -13.68 -15.89
CA ILE A 206 -3.62 -13.99 -17.05
C ILE A 206 -4.96 -13.30 -16.88
N GLY A 207 -5.32 -12.42 -17.84
CA GLY A 207 -6.60 -11.75 -17.87
C GLY A 207 -7.32 -12.03 -19.19
N ALA A 208 -8.62 -12.30 -19.13
CA ALA A 208 -9.46 -12.44 -20.31
C ALA A 208 -10.81 -11.71 -20.10
N GLY A 209 -11.30 -11.08 -21.16
CA GLY A 209 -12.56 -10.36 -21.08
C GLY A 209 -13.36 -10.41 -22.36
N LEU A 210 -14.67 -10.21 -22.21
CA LEU A 210 -15.64 -10.09 -23.30
C LEU A 210 -16.47 -8.83 -23.06
N ASN A 211 -16.64 -8.04 -24.12
CA ASN A 211 -17.59 -6.92 -24.17
C ASN A 211 -18.58 -7.20 -25.28
N TRP A 212 -19.86 -7.27 -24.92
CA TRP A 212 -20.93 -7.63 -25.84
C TRP A 212 -22.08 -6.62 -25.77
N SER A 213 -22.39 -6.01 -26.91
CA SER A 213 -23.54 -5.14 -27.08
C SER A 213 -24.54 -5.73 -28.10
N PRO A 214 -25.43 -6.65 -27.65
CA PRO A 214 -26.39 -7.32 -28.55
C PRO A 214 -27.35 -6.33 -29.22
N VAL A 215 -27.65 -5.24 -28.54
CA VAL A 215 -28.43 -4.09 -29.07
C VAL A 215 -27.76 -2.79 -28.60
N GLU A 216 -27.98 -1.68 -29.31
CA GLU A 216 -27.28 -0.40 -29.07
C GLU A 216 -27.35 0.13 -27.64
N ARG A 217 -28.31 -0.31 -26.84
CA ARG A 217 -28.57 0.23 -25.50
C ARG A 217 -28.32 -0.79 -24.38
N LEU A 218 -27.81 -1.96 -24.70
CA LEU A 218 -27.48 -2.98 -23.74
C LEU A 218 -26.01 -3.36 -23.94
N SER A 219 -25.21 -3.15 -22.92
CA SER A 219 -23.81 -3.59 -22.90
C SER A 219 -23.60 -4.56 -21.73
N LEU A 220 -23.02 -5.66 -22.06
CA LEU A 220 -22.65 -6.75 -21.13
C LEU A 220 -21.14 -6.85 -21.12
N SER A 221 -20.54 -7.02 -19.96
CA SER A 221 -19.12 -7.29 -19.81
C SER A 221 -18.88 -8.47 -18.89
N ALA A 222 -17.89 -9.29 -19.23
CA ALA A 222 -17.40 -10.36 -18.40
C ALA A 222 -15.87 -10.34 -18.43
N ASN A 223 -15.22 -10.19 -17.28
CA ASN A 223 -13.77 -10.16 -17.16
C ASN A 223 -13.36 -11.16 -16.08
N TYR A 224 -12.33 -11.90 -16.38
CA TYR A 224 -11.66 -12.80 -15.45
C TYR A 224 -10.16 -12.48 -15.43
N SER A 225 -9.59 -12.41 -14.26
CA SER A 225 -8.14 -12.34 -14.05
C SER A 225 -7.69 -13.37 -13.03
N ASP A 226 -6.50 -13.88 -13.23
CA ASP A 226 -5.76 -14.78 -12.35
C ASP A 226 -4.34 -14.19 -12.24
N GLU A 227 -4.02 -13.64 -11.07
CA GLU A 227 -2.84 -12.81 -10.82
C GLU A 227 -2.04 -13.39 -9.66
N GLY A 228 -0.78 -13.73 -9.91
CA GLY A 228 0.20 -14.06 -8.88
C GLY A 228 0.93 -12.82 -8.40
N GLN A 229 1.07 -12.66 -7.08
CA GLN A 229 1.82 -11.58 -6.47
C GLN A 229 2.88 -12.15 -5.54
N ALA A 230 4.16 -11.81 -5.80
CA ALA A 230 5.25 -12.16 -4.92
C ALA A 230 5.21 -11.38 -3.60
N PRO A 231 5.71 -11.96 -2.49
CA PRO A 231 5.94 -11.20 -1.26
C PRO A 231 6.89 -10.02 -1.50
N SER A 232 6.71 -8.94 -0.75
CA SER A 232 7.65 -7.81 -0.81
C SER A 232 9.04 -8.19 -0.26
N ILE A 233 10.08 -7.42 -0.62
CA ILE A 233 11.44 -7.62 -0.12
C ILE A 233 11.44 -7.65 1.41
N GLN A 234 10.68 -6.76 2.06
CA GLN A 234 10.59 -6.67 3.51
C GLN A 234 9.90 -7.89 4.12
N GLN A 235 8.84 -8.38 3.48
CA GLN A 235 8.14 -9.58 3.95
C GLN A 235 9.01 -10.83 3.92
N LEU A 236 9.92 -10.94 2.94
CA LEU A 236 10.87 -12.06 2.85
C LEU A 236 12.09 -11.89 3.76
N ASN A 237 12.68 -10.69 3.79
CA ASN A 237 14.06 -10.50 4.24
C ASN A 237 14.20 -9.60 5.48
N ASP A 238 13.12 -9.03 6.05
CA ASP A 238 13.25 -8.24 7.26
C ASP A 238 13.91 -9.07 8.38
N PRO A 239 14.92 -8.52 9.08
CA PRO A 239 15.59 -9.26 10.13
C PRO A 239 14.66 -9.64 11.27
N PHE A 240 14.91 -10.83 11.82
CA PHE A 240 14.29 -11.29 13.04
C PHE A 240 14.57 -10.33 14.20
N VAL A 241 13.52 -9.79 14.80
CA VAL A 241 13.59 -8.90 15.95
C VAL A 241 12.70 -9.42 17.06
N ALA A 242 13.30 -9.70 18.22
CA ALA A 242 12.57 -10.03 19.43
C ALA A 242 12.48 -8.79 20.35
N THR A 243 11.27 -8.30 20.57
CA THR A 243 11.00 -7.13 21.43
C THR A 243 10.40 -7.61 22.74
N PRO A 244 11.13 -7.55 23.87
CA PRO A 244 10.61 -7.95 25.18
C PRO A 244 9.67 -6.88 25.76
N ASN A 245 8.88 -7.29 26.76
CA ASN A 245 8.00 -6.44 27.58
C ASN A 245 6.92 -5.71 26.74
N VAL A 246 6.42 -6.36 25.71
CA VAL A 246 5.27 -5.87 24.93
C VAL A 246 3.99 -6.22 25.69
N PRO A 247 3.18 -5.23 26.12
CA PRO A 247 1.93 -5.51 26.82
C PRO A 247 0.88 -6.05 25.85
N VAL A 248 0.35 -7.23 26.13
CA VAL A 248 -0.69 -7.89 25.32
C VAL A 248 -1.78 -8.41 26.24
N PHE A 249 -3.04 -8.30 25.81
CA PHE A 249 -4.14 -8.90 26.51
C PHE A 249 -4.21 -10.39 26.20
N ASP A 250 -4.01 -11.22 27.22
CA ASP A 250 -4.13 -12.66 27.15
C ASP A 250 -5.57 -13.08 27.41
N PHE A 251 -6.25 -13.54 26.37
CA PHE A 251 -7.64 -13.96 26.45
C PHE A 251 -7.85 -15.24 27.27
N ALA A 252 -6.84 -16.08 27.41
CA ALA A 252 -6.94 -17.30 28.20
C ALA A 252 -6.96 -17.01 29.71
N THR A 253 -6.16 -16.04 30.17
CA THR A 253 -6.09 -15.65 31.58
C THR A 253 -6.96 -14.43 31.91
N GLY A 254 -7.42 -13.68 30.89
CA GLY A 254 -8.19 -12.44 31.04
C GLY A 254 -7.37 -11.27 31.61
N GLN A 255 -6.05 -11.32 31.49
CA GLN A 255 -5.12 -10.31 32.01
C GLN A 255 -4.23 -9.72 30.92
N THR A 256 -3.72 -8.53 31.17
CA THR A 256 -2.64 -7.98 30.34
C THR A 256 -1.32 -8.50 30.85
N VAL A 257 -0.57 -9.19 29.99
CA VAL A 257 0.75 -9.77 30.28
C VAL A 257 1.82 -9.12 29.42
N GLU A 258 3.05 -9.10 29.89
CA GLU A 258 4.21 -8.64 29.12
C GLU A 258 4.85 -9.85 28.44
N ILE A 259 4.93 -9.80 27.11
CA ILE A 259 5.46 -10.87 26.29
C ILE A 259 6.68 -10.43 25.49
N THR A 260 7.38 -11.38 24.90
CA THR A 260 8.35 -11.12 23.82
C THR A 260 7.62 -11.23 22.48
N GLN A 261 7.52 -10.12 21.74
CA GLN A 261 6.99 -10.11 20.40
C GLN A 261 8.11 -10.31 19.37
N ILE A 262 7.93 -11.29 18.49
CA ILE A 262 8.86 -11.59 17.40
C ILE A 262 8.29 -10.96 16.12
N THR A 263 9.12 -10.18 15.42
CA THR A 263 8.81 -9.58 14.12
C THR A 263 9.98 -9.83 13.16
N GLY A 264 9.76 -9.61 11.87
CA GLY A 264 10.77 -9.80 10.82
C GLY A 264 10.17 -10.42 9.57
N GLY A 265 11.00 -10.73 8.59
CA GLY A 265 10.61 -11.40 7.36
C GLY A 265 10.49 -12.92 7.55
N VAL A 266 9.85 -13.53 6.56
CA VAL A 266 9.69 -15.00 6.44
C VAL A 266 10.10 -15.39 5.01
N PRO A 267 11.28 -16.01 4.83
CA PRO A 267 11.79 -16.35 3.50
C PRO A 267 10.94 -17.37 2.73
N ASP A 268 10.15 -18.17 3.46
CA ASP A 268 9.34 -19.26 2.89
C ASP A 268 7.88 -18.86 2.66
N LEU A 269 7.58 -17.56 2.49
CA LEU A 269 6.25 -17.13 2.09
C LEU A 269 5.97 -17.55 0.64
N ASP A 270 4.77 -18.08 0.43
CA ASP A 270 4.26 -18.37 -0.92
C ASP A 270 3.74 -17.09 -1.61
N ALA A 271 3.71 -17.11 -2.95
CA ALA A 271 3.04 -16.06 -3.71
C ALA A 271 1.54 -16.08 -3.46
N GLU A 272 0.97 -14.90 -3.30
CA GLU A 272 -0.48 -14.72 -3.27
C GLU A 272 -1.06 -14.94 -4.68
N GLN A 273 -2.15 -15.72 -4.78
CA GLN A 273 -2.86 -15.95 -6.03
C GLN A 273 -4.27 -15.38 -5.97
N SER A 274 -4.52 -14.32 -6.70
CA SER A 274 -5.81 -13.61 -6.71
C SER A 274 -6.59 -13.89 -8.00
N ARG A 275 -7.80 -14.42 -7.86
CA ARG A 275 -8.73 -14.67 -8.97
C ARG A 275 -9.94 -13.76 -8.87
N VAL A 276 -10.15 -12.96 -9.91
CA VAL A 276 -11.22 -11.98 -9.93
C VAL A 276 -12.14 -12.24 -11.12
N LEU A 277 -13.43 -12.43 -10.84
CA LEU A 277 -14.49 -12.44 -11.85
C LEU A 277 -15.34 -11.18 -11.71
N LYS A 278 -15.43 -10.39 -12.78
CA LYS A 278 -16.27 -9.21 -12.86
C LYS A 278 -17.30 -9.38 -13.96
N LEU A 279 -18.58 -9.25 -13.63
CA LEU A 279 -19.69 -9.24 -14.58
C LEU A 279 -20.39 -7.89 -14.51
N GLY A 280 -20.66 -7.30 -15.68
CA GLY A 280 -21.28 -5.99 -15.77
C GLY A 280 -22.45 -5.98 -16.74
N VAL A 281 -23.50 -5.24 -16.40
CA VAL A 281 -24.65 -4.96 -17.26
C VAL A 281 -24.92 -3.46 -17.20
N ASN A 282 -24.93 -2.82 -18.38
CA ASN A 282 -25.39 -1.45 -18.55
C ASN A 282 -26.54 -1.46 -19.53
N TRP A 283 -27.71 -0.98 -19.11
CA TRP A 283 -28.91 -1.01 -19.91
C TRP A 283 -29.65 0.33 -19.89
N GLN A 284 -29.95 0.84 -21.08
CA GLN A 284 -30.79 2.02 -21.32
C GLN A 284 -32.08 1.60 -22.02
N PRO A 285 -33.14 1.20 -21.28
CA PRO A 285 -34.33 0.57 -21.87
C PRO A 285 -35.12 1.47 -22.80
N PHE A 286 -34.98 2.79 -22.67
CA PHE A 286 -35.78 3.76 -23.45
C PHE A 286 -34.91 4.68 -24.29
N ALA A 287 -35.34 4.91 -25.55
CA ALA A 287 -34.66 5.84 -26.45
C ALA A 287 -34.87 7.31 -26.06
N GLU A 288 -36.09 7.63 -25.65
CA GLU A 288 -36.55 9.01 -25.43
C GLU A 288 -36.47 9.44 -23.96
N ARG A 289 -36.11 8.55 -23.07
CA ARG A 289 -35.99 8.78 -21.62
C ARG A 289 -34.62 8.41 -21.16
N ASP A 290 -33.96 9.31 -20.47
CA ASP A 290 -32.65 9.02 -19.88
C ASP A 290 -32.84 8.24 -18.58
N LEU A 291 -33.17 6.94 -18.72
CA LEU A 291 -33.11 5.94 -17.65
C LEU A 291 -31.98 4.97 -17.97
N ARG A 292 -30.98 4.93 -17.07
CA ARG A 292 -29.86 4.01 -17.17
C ARG A 292 -29.87 3.10 -15.95
N LEU A 293 -29.72 1.82 -16.21
CA LEU A 293 -29.62 0.78 -15.19
C LEU A 293 -28.21 0.20 -15.28
N ASN A 294 -27.58 0.04 -14.13
CA ASN A 294 -26.28 -0.63 -14.02
C ASN A 294 -26.34 -1.72 -12.96
N LEU A 295 -25.74 -2.86 -13.27
CA LEU A 295 -25.52 -3.97 -12.36
C LEU A 295 -24.06 -4.41 -12.51
N ALA A 296 -23.36 -4.58 -11.41
CA ALA A 296 -22.02 -5.16 -11.36
C ALA A 296 -21.98 -6.24 -10.30
N TYR A 297 -21.39 -7.36 -10.65
CA TYR A 297 -21.03 -8.44 -9.75
C TYR A 297 -19.53 -8.63 -9.78
N THR A 298 -18.89 -8.68 -8.61
CA THR A 298 -17.48 -8.96 -8.46
C THR A 298 -17.31 -10.09 -7.46
N ARG A 299 -16.54 -11.10 -7.84
CA ARG A 299 -16.07 -12.15 -6.96
C ARG A 299 -14.56 -12.15 -6.97
N THR A 300 -13.95 -11.99 -5.81
CA THR A 300 -12.51 -12.10 -5.59
C THR A 300 -12.26 -13.30 -4.70
N ALA A 301 -11.37 -14.18 -5.12
CA ALA A 301 -10.88 -15.30 -4.32
C ALA A 301 -9.35 -15.23 -4.33
N THR A 302 -8.76 -15.06 -3.16
CA THR A 302 -7.32 -15.00 -2.96
C THR A 302 -6.90 -16.24 -2.21
N ASP A 303 -6.03 -17.03 -2.80
CA ASP A 303 -5.37 -18.16 -2.16
C ASP A 303 -3.97 -17.69 -1.71
N ASP A 304 -3.49 -18.21 -0.58
CA ASP A 304 -2.21 -17.88 0.05
C ASP A 304 -2.00 -16.38 0.31
N GLU A 305 -3.10 -15.67 0.71
CA GLU A 305 -3.06 -14.21 0.98
C GLU A 305 -1.94 -13.89 1.97
N ILE A 306 -1.02 -13.03 1.53
CA ILE A 306 0.07 -12.54 2.37
C ILE A 306 -0.44 -11.45 3.30
N SER A 307 -0.39 -11.70 4.59
CA SER A 307 -0.88 -10.74 5.59
C SER A 307 0.17 -10.49 6.67
N SER A 308 0.19 -9.26 7.17
CA SER A 308 0.81 -8.98 8.47
C SER A 308 0.03 -9.71 9.55
N PHE A 309 0.70 -10.04 10.67
CA PHE A 309 0.07 -10.77 11.78
C PHE A 309 -1.19 -10.02 12.28
N PRO A 310 -2.36 -10.70 12.31
CA PRO A 310 -3.62 -10.04 12.68
C PRO A 310 -3.69 -9.65 14.15
N ALA A 311 -4.76 -8.93 14.50
CA ALA A 311 -5.06 -8.66 15.90
C ALA A 311 -5.28 -9.98 16.66
N ILE A 312 -4.69 -10.10 17.84
CA ILE A 312 -4.77 -11.29 18.67
C ILE A 312 -6.21 -11.51 19.13
N THR A 313 -6.71 -12.70 18.88
CA THR A 313 -8.04 -13.18 19.32
C THR A 313 -7.94 -14.65 19.76
N PRO A 314 -8.88 -15.16 20.55
CA PRO A 314 -8.91 -16.58 20.90
C PRO A 314 -8.98 -17.52 19.69
N ASP A 315 -9.71 -17.09 18.66
CA ASP A 315 -9.85 -17.87 17.42
C ASP A 315 -8.55 -17.92 16.63
N LEU A 316 -7.78 -16.80 16.63
CA LEU A 316 -6.47 -16.76 15.99
C LEU A 316 -5.46 -17.66 16.71
N GLU A 317 -5.42 -17.62 18.05
CA GLU A 317 -4.55 -18.51 18.84
C GLU A 317 -4.92 -19.99 18.63
N ALA A 318 -6.21 -20.30 18.56
CA ALA A 318 -6.67 -21.66 18.27
C ALA A 318 -6.32 -22.13 16.85
N ALA A 319 -6.30 -21.21 15.88
CA ALA A 319 -5.96 -21.48 14.48
C ALA A 319 -4.45 -21.60 14.23
N LEU A 320 -3.63 -20.87 14.99
CA LEU A 320 -2.16 -20.76 14.81
C LEU A 320 -1.44 -21.00 16.15
N PRO A 321 -1.65 -22.15 16.82
CA PRO A 321 -1.10 -22.38 18.17
C PRO A 321 0.44 -22.35 18.19
N GLU A 322 1.11 -22.67 17.09
CA GLU A 322 2.57 -22.64 16.97
C GLU A 322 3.17 -21.22 17.03
N ARG A 323 2.35 -20.20 16.84
CA ARG A 323 2.76 -18.79 16.93
C ARG A 323 2.71 -18.24 18.36
N PHE A 324 2.05 -18.95 19.27
CA PHE A 324 1.84 -18.54 20.65
C PHE A 324 2.58 -19.48 21.59
N VAL A 325 3.61 -18.97 22.27
CA VAL A 325 4.37 -19.78 23.24
C VAL A 325 3.88 -19.46 24.63
N ARG A 326 3.49 -20.53 25.36
CA ARG A 326 3.09 -20.47 26.77
C ARG A 326 4.08 -21.23 27.64
N ASP A 327 4.25 -20.77 28.87
CA ASP A 327 5.07 -21.48 29.89
C ASP A 327 4.29 -22.70 30.44
N GLU A 328 4.97 -23.42 31.40
CA GLU A 328 4.38 -24.60 32.05
C GLU A 328 3.14 -24.28 32.89
N ASP A 329 2.99 -23.02 33.33
CA ASP A 329 1.86 -22.52 34.10
C ASP A 329 0.71 -22.02 33.20
N GLY A 330 0.90 -22.06 31.87
CA GLY A 330 -0.05 -21.62 30.87
C GLY A 330 -0.04 -20.13 30.58
N ASN A 331 0.89 -19.34 31.12
CA ASN A 331 0.98 -17.92 30.82
C ASN A 331 1.61 -17.70 29.45
N LEU A 332 1.09 -16.73 28.71
CA LEU A 332 1.63 -16.35 27.40
C LEU A 332 2.98 -15.63 27.58
N VAL A 333 4.06 -16.15 26.97
CA VAL A 333 5.43 -15.61 27.09
C VAL A 333 5.96 -15.03 25.79
N SER A 334 5.54 -15.53 24.62
CA SER A 334 5.92 -14.91 23.35
C SER A 334 4.91 -15.14 22.25
N ILE A 335 4.92 -14.25 21.26
CA ILE A 335 4.13 -14.33 20.04
C ILE A 335 5.04 -14.10 18.85
N ASP A 336 4.98 -15.02 17.87
CA ASP A 336 5.59 -14.81 16.55
C ASP A 336 4.61 -14.04 15.65
N ALA A 337 4.83 -12.73 15.58
CA ALA A 337 4.00 -11.79 14.81
C ALA A 337 4.59 -11.48 13.41
N ARG A 338 5.40 -12.38 12.85
CA ARG A 338 5.89 -12.27 11.47
C ARG A 338 4.77 -12.50 10.45
N PRO A 339 4.90 -12.00 9.22
CA PRO A 339 3.93 -12.25 8.14
C PRO A 339 3.63 -13.74 7.94
N LEU A 340 2.46 -14.02 7.37
CA LEU A 340 2.03 -15.38 7.07
C LEU A 340 1.10 -15.40 5.85
N ASN A 341 1.00 -16.56 5.21
CA ASN A 341 -0.02 -16.81 4.20
C ASN A 341 -1.29 -17.34 4.84
N PHE A 342 -2.44 -16.72 4.53
CA PHE A 342 -3.75 -17.30 4.83
C PHE A 342 -4.19 -18.15 3.65
N SER A 343 -4.65 -19.36 3.91
CA SER A 343 -4.98 -20.34 2.88
C SER A 343 -5.99 -19.84 1.85
N ARG A 344 -6.95 -19.02 2.28
CA ARG A 344 -7.97 -18.47 1.37
C ARG A 344 -8.78 -17.35 1.97
N ARG A 345 -9.00 -16.32 1.14
CA ARG A 345 -10.00 -15.27 1.37
C ARG A 345 -10.95 -15.21 0.19
N GLU A 346 -12.23 -15.10 0.43
CA GLU A 346 -13.25 -14.94 -0.61
C GLU A 346 -14.16 -13.76 -0.30
N GLN A 347 -14.39 -12.92 -1.30
CA GLN A 347 -15.29 -11.78 -1.22
C GLN A 347 -16.19 -11.74 -2.45
N GLN A 348 -17.47 -11.43 -2.24
CA GLN A 348 -18.44 -11.26 -3.31
C GLN A 348 -19.20 -9.96 -3.09
N ASP A 349 -19.27 -9.15 -4.14
CA ASP A 349 -19.94 -7.86 -4.12
C ASP A 349 -20.95 -7.77 -5.26
N VAL A 350 -22.14 -7.29 -4.95
CA VAL A 350 -23.17 -6.93 -5.93
C VAL A 350 -23.49 -5.46 -5.79
N GLN A 351 -23.30 -4.70 -6.85
CA GLN A 351 -23.63 -3.29 -6.92
C GLN A 351 -24.67 -3.10 -7.99
N TRP A 352 -25.74 -2.38 -7.67
CA TRP A 352 -26.74 -1.99 -8.68
C TRP A 352 -27.14 -0.54 -8.47
N GLY A 353 -27.52 0.09 -9.55
CA GLY A 353 -27.95 1.48 -9.51
C GLY A 353 -28.83 1.84 -10.70
N PHE A 354 -29.51 2.95 -10.58
CA PHE A 354 -30.20 3.56 -11.71
C PHE A 354 -29.98 5.08 -11.72
N ASN A 355 -29.97 5.63 -12.90
CA ASN A 355 -29.98 7.07 -13.10
C ASN A 355 -31.19 7.41 -13.98
N PHE A 356 -32.02 8.33 -13.51
CA PHE A 356 -33.17 8.83 -14.27
C PHE A 356 -33.12 10.33 -14.34
N SER A 357 -33.11 10.87 -15.57
CA SER A 357 -33.15 12.31 -15.81
C SER A 357 -34.35 12.64 -16.70
N ARG A 358 -35.10 13.62 -16.26
CA ARG A 358 -36.21 14.16 -17.08
C ARG A 358 -36.21 15.68 -16.98
N PRO A 359 -36.10 16.40 -18.10
CA PRO A 359 -36.23 17.84 -18.07
C PRO A 359 -37.67 18.23 -17.71
N PHE A 360 -37.83 19.08 -16.71
CA PHE A 360 -39.12 19.71 -16.37
C PHE A 360 -39.16 21.13 -16.91
N GLY A 361 -40.26 21.50 -17.52
CA GLY A 361 -40.51 22.85 -18.07
C GLY A 361 -40.35 22.92 -19.57
N LYS A 362 -40.85 24.05 -20.16
CA LYS A 362 -40.63 24.35 -21.56
C LYS A 362 -39.18 24.78 -21.76
N ALA A 363 -38.47 24.16 -22.69
CA ALA A 363 -37.17 24.67 -23.11
C ALA A 363 -37.37 26.14 -23.52
N THR A 364 -36.65 27.04 -22.83
CA THR A 364 -36.58 28.43 -23.30
C THR A 364 -35.90 28.35 -24.66
N PRO A 365 -36.54 28.89 -25.74
CA PRO A 365 -35.89 28.91 -27.05
C PRO A 365 -34.58 29.68 -26.88
N GLN A 366 -33.46 29.01 -27.16
CA GLN A 366 -32.18 29.68 -27.27
C GLN A 366 -32.32 30.66 -28.42
N ALA A 367 -32.41 31.96 -28.10
CA ALA A 367 -32.46 33.00 -29.10
C ALA A 367 -31.22 32.83 -29.98
N GLU A 368 -31.42 32.57 -31.26
CA GLU A 368 -30.41 32.75 -32.30
C GLU A 368 -30.01 34.23 -32.29
N GLY A 369 -29.08 34.54 -31.40
CA GLY A 369 -28.48 35.86 -31.25
C GLY A 369 -27.26 35.96 -32.10
N GLY A 370 -27.40 36.74 -33.15
CA GLY A 370 -26.43 37.06 -34.15
C GLY A 370 -25.07 37.45 -33.63
N SER A 371 -24.10 37.07 -34.42
CA SER A 371 -22.76 37.66 -34.45
C SER A 371 -22.82 39.18 -34.42
N ASP A 372 -22.25 39.85 -33.40
CA ASP A 372 -21.32 40.94 -33.65
C ASP A 372 -20.65 41.48 -32.36
N ARG A 373 -19.34 41.64 -32.49
CA ARG A 373 -18.43 42.65 -31.89
C ARG A 373 -18.05 42.71 -30.43
N GLY A 374 -16.74 42.58 -30.25
CA GLY A 374 -15.93 43.57 -29.56
C GLY A 374 -15.29 43.18 -28.22
N PRO A 375 -14.03 43.54 -28.03
CA PRO A 375 -13.26 43.11 -26.88
C PRO A 375 -13.47 44.02 -25.66
N GLY A 376 -13.81 43.43 -24.51
CA GLY A 376 -13.91 44.15 -23.24
C GLY A 376 -13.27 43.36 -22.10
N ARG A 377 -12.26 43.95 -21.55
CA ARG A 377 -11.53 43.56 -20.35
C ARG A 377 -12.40 43.67 -19.09
N GLY A 378 -12.13 42.77 -18.13
CA GLY A 378 -12.39 43.05 -16.71
C GLY A 378 -12.69 41.82 -15.87
N PRO A 379 -12.34 41.84 -14.56
CA PRO A 379 -11.69 40.73 -13.89
C PRO A 379 -12.56 40.01 -12.85
N GLY A 380 -12.20 38.74 -12.62
CA GLY A 380 -12.17 38.17 -11.28
C GLY A 380 -13.46 37.68 -10.64
N GLY A 381 -13.49 36.38 -10.34
CA GLY A 381 -14.33 35.76 -9.32
C GLY A 381 -14.29 34.24 -9.39
N PRO A 382 -13.97 33.52 -8.29
CA PRO A 382 -13.76 32.09 -8.31
C PRO A 382 -15.08 31.34 -8.09
N GLY A 383 -15.50 30.60 -9.10
CA GLY A 383 -16.60 29.64 -8.99
C GLY A 383 -16.06 28.22 -9.17
N GLY A 384 -15.91 27.50 -8.08
CA GLY A 384 -15.52 26.09 -8.12
C GLY A 384 -16.59 25.23 -8.79
N GLN A 385 -16.24 24.60 -9.90
CA GLN A 385 -17.02 23.50 -10.48
C GLN A 385 -16.38 22.19 -10.09
N VAL A 386 -17.10 21.40 -9.29
CA VAL A 386 -16.78 19.99 -9.04
C VAL A 386 -17.09 19.22 -10.33
N ARG A 387 -16.05 18.81 -11.05
CA ARG A 387 -16.16 17.85 -12.15
C ARG A 387 -16.03 16.44 -11.57
N PHE A 388 -17.10 15.67 -11.65
CA PHE A 388 -17.02 14.22 -11.56
C PHE A 388 -16.44 13.71 -12.88
N GLY A 389 -15.18 13.27 -12.86
CA GLY A 389 -14.53 12.63 -13.98
C GLY A 389 -15.05 11.20 -14.12
N GLY A 390 -15.54 10.87 -15.31
CA GLY A 390 -15.88 9.52 -15.71
C GLY A 390 -14.64 8.65 -15.91
N ALA A 391 -14.79 7.37 -15.65
CA ALA A 391 -13.81 6.31 -15.68
C ALA A 391 -13.10 6.21 -17.04
N GLY A 392 -11.79 6.31 -17.02
CA GLY A 392 -10.88 5.82 -18.06
C GLY A 392 -10.30 4.47 -17.62
N GLY A 393 -10.05 3.61 -18.57
CA GLY A 393 -9.74 2.21 -18.41
C GLY A 393 -8.41 1.87 -17.70
N PRO A 394 -8.10 0.57 -17.55
CA PRO A 394 -7.08 0.08 -16.65
C PRO A 394 -5.66 0.33 -17.17
N GLY A 395 -4.92 1.12 -16.45
CA GLY A 395 -3.47 1.26 -16.62
C GLY A 395 -2.78 0.84 -15.34
N GLY A 396 -1.77 0.03 -15.49
CA GLY A 396 -0.94 -0.69 -14.56
C GLY A 396 -0.69 -0.10 -13.18
N GLY A 397 -0.68 -0.99 -12.22
CA GLY A 397 -0.44 -0.69 -10.82
C GLY A 397 1.00 -0.30 -10.56
N GLY A 398 1.16 0.90 -10.03
CA GLY A 398 2.31 1.29 -9.25
C GLY A 398 1.81 1.59 -7.86
N GLY A 399 2.15 0.74 -6.91
CA GLY A 399 1.74 0.87 -5.52
C GLY A 399 2.36 2.10 -4.86
N ARG A 400 1.66 3.22 -4.86
CA ARG A 400 2.01 4.35 -4.00
C ARG A 400 1.41 4.13 -2.62
N MET A 401 2.22 3.74 -1.65
CA MET A 401 1.89 3.87 -0.24
C MET A 401 1.79 5.36 0.12
N ARG A 402 0.57 5.87 0.17
CA ARG A 402 0.28 7.14 0.85
C ARG A 402 0.29 6.92 2.36
N GLY A 403 1.33 7.42 3.01
CA GLY A 403 1.37 7.54 4.46
C GLY A 403 0.17 8.34 4.96
N SER A 404 -0.66 7.72 5.79
CA SER A 404 -1.73 8.38 6.51
C SER A 404 -1.12 9.26 7.59
N ARG A 405 -1.34 10.57 7.49
CA ARG A 405 -1.17 11.48 8.62
C ARG A 405 -2.32 11.23 9.60
N GLY A 406 -2.02 10.56 10.71
CA GLY A 406 -2.86 10.54 11.89
C GLY A 406 -2.50 11.75 12.76
N ALA A 407 -3.44 12.64 12.95
CA ALA A 407 -3.42 13.62 14.01
C ALA A 407 -4.03 12.98 15.27
N GLY A 408 -3.36 13.18 16.40
CA GLY A 408 -3.83 12.80 17.72
C GLY A 408 -2.67 12.71 18.68
#